data_a9ee3a7ed81a2e6a31206b00ab6bb4f7
#
_entry.id   a9ee3a7ed81a2e6a31206b00ab6bb4f7
#
_cell.length_a   1.000
_cell.length_b   1.000
_cell.length_c   1.000
_cell.angle_alpha   90.00
_cell.angle_beta   90.00
_cell.angle_gamma   90.00
#
_symmetry.space_group_name_H-M   'P 1'
#
loop_
_entity.id
_entity.type
_entity.pdbx_description
1 polymer ?
#
loop_
_entity_poly.entity_id
_entity_poly.type
_entity_poly.pdbx_seq_one_letter_code
_entity_poly.pdbx_strand_id
1 'polypeptide(L)'
;MNRARSNTINKASNIQNLLDIMARLRDPETGCPWDREQDFSTIAPYTIEEAYEVADAIQHGDPDELRDELGDLLLQVVFHARMAEEQRAFAFGDVVAAICDKMVRRHPH
;
A
#
# COMPACT_ATOMS: atom_id res chain seq x y z
N MET A 1 -25.40 6.93 15.39
CA MET A 1 -24.61 6.44 14.24
C MET A 1 -25.50 6.18 13.05
N ASN A 2 -25.24 6.75 11.96
CA ASN A 2 -26.09 6.54 10.80
C ASN A 2 -25.39 5.69 9.74
N ARG A 3 -26.20 5.11 8.87
CA ARG A 3 -25.73 4.20 7.84
C ARG A 3 -24.85 4.89 6.80
N ALA A 4 -25.18 6.12 6.46
CA ALA A 4 -24.42 6.86 5.45
C ALA A 4 -22.96 7.07 5.90
N ARG A 5 -22.78 7.36 7.19
CA ARG A 5 -21.45 7.52 7.76
C ARG A 5 -20.65 6.23 7.71
N SER A 6 -21.29 5.09 8.02
CA SER A 6 -20.65 3.79 7.94
C SER A 6 -20.21 3.47 6.52
N ASN A 7 -21.06 3.77 5.52
CA ASN A 7 -20.73 3.54 4.11
C ASN A 7 -19.55 4.37 3.68
N THR A 8 -19.47 5.63 4.13
CA THR A 8 -18.36 6.52 3.81
C THR A 8 -17.06 5.96 4.38
N ILE A 9 -17.08 5.50 5.63
CA ILE A 9 -15.92 4.90 6.28
C ILE A 9 -15.48 3.64 5.53
N ASN A 10 -16.42 2.77 5.18
CA ASN A 10 -16.11 1.52 4.47
C ASN A 10 -15.49 1.81 3.11
N LYS A 11 -16.01 2.80 2.38
CA LYS A 11 -15.47 3.19 1.09
C LYS A 11 -14.05 3.72 1.24
N ALA A 12 -13.82 4.59 2.22
CA ALA A 12 -12.52 5.19 2.45
C ALA A 12 -11.48 4.14 2.88
N SER A 13 -11.90 3.09 3.60
CA SER A 13 -11.00 2.07 4.12
C SER A 13 -10.87 0.84 3.23
N ASN A 14 -11.45 0.87 2.02
CA ASN A 14 -11.34 -0.24 1.09
C ASN A 14 -10.01 -0.19 0.35
N ILE A 15 -9.34 -1.34 0.26
CA ILE A 15 -8.06 -1.42 -0.46
C ILE A 15 -8.19 -0.98 -1.92
N GLN A 16 -9.33 -1.25 -2.56
CA GLN A 16 -9.55 -0.83 -3.94
C GLN A 16 -9.45 0.68 -4.09
N ASN A 17 -9.92 1.42 -3.09
CA ASN A 17 -9.81 2.88 -3.11
C ASN A 17 -8.34 3.34 -3.15
N LEU A 18 -7.48 2.69 -2.36
CA LEU A 18 -6.06 3.01 -2.38
C LEU A 18 -5.42 2.66 -3.73
N LEU A 19 -5.80 1.52 -4.30
CA LEU A 19 -5.30 1.12 -5.61
C LEU A 19 -5.72 2.12 -6.69
N ASP A 20 -6.95 2.60 -6.63
CA ASP A 20 -7.48 3.60 -7.57
C ASP A 20 -6.75 4.93 -7.43
N ILE A 21 -6.47 5.34 -6.19
CA ILE A 21 -5.72 6.57 -5.94
C ILE A 21 -4.33 6.46 -6.56
N MET A 22 -3.65 5.35 -6.35
CA MET A 22 -2.31 5.16 -6.91
C MET A 22 -2.34 5.17 -8.44
N ALA A 23 -3.34 4.52 -9.04
CA ALA A 23 -3.48 4.52 -10.49
C ALA A 23 -3.62 5.94 -11.04
N ARG A 24 -4.40 6.79 -10.35
CA ARG A 24 -4.57 8.19 -10.77
C ARG A 24 -3.28 9.00 -10.59
N LEU A 25 -2.56 8.78 -9.50
CA LEU A 25 -1.31 9.49 -9.26
C LEU A 25 -0.25 9.14 -10.32
N ARG A 26 -0.28 7.92 -10.82
CA ARG A 26 0.66 7.43 -11.80
C ARG A 26 0.20 7.61 -13.26
N ASP A 27 -0.96 8.23 -13.48
CA ASP A 27 -1.44 8.44 -14.85
C ASP A 27 -0.42 9.25 -15.64
N PRO A 28 -0.01 8.79 -16.84
CA PRO A 28 1.04 9.46 -17.62
C PRO A 28 0.72 10.89 -18.02
N GLU A 29 -0.56 11.23 -18.14
CA GLU A 29 -0.97 12.55 -18.61
C GLU A 29 -1.43 13.46 -17.47
N THR A 30 -2.22 12.93 -16.54
CA THR A 30 -2.88 13.75 -15.52
C THR A 30 -2.40 13.46 -14.10
N GLY A 31 -1.48 12.52 -13.92
CA GLY A 31 -1.00 12.14 -12.61
C GLY A 31 -0.10 13.17 -11.95
N CYS A 32 0.28 12.90 -10.71
CA CYS A 32 1.20 13.75 -9.98
C CYS A 32 2.61 13.66 -10.60
N PRO A 33 3.23 14.79 -10.97
CA PRO A 33 4.54 14.76 -11.61
C PRO A 33 5.60 13.97 -10.85
N TRP A 34 5.65 14.12 -9.52
CA TRP A 34 6.61 13.37 -8.72
C TRP A 34 6.34 11.87 -8.77
N ASP A 35 5.07 11.47 -8.59
CA ASP A 35 4.70 10.05 -8.58
C ASP A 35 4.92 9.39 -9.93
N ARG A 36 4.68 10.11 -11.03
CA ARG A 36 4.87 9.58 -12.38
C ARG A 36 6.33 9.28 -12.71
N GLU A 37 7.24 10.03 -12.11
CA GLU A 37 8.68 9.94 -12.42
C GLU A 37 9.38 8.80 -11.68
N GLN A 38 8.71 8.17 -10.71
CA GLN A 38 9.36 7.18 -9.86
C GLN A 38 9.48 5.82 -10.52
N ASP A 39 10.50 5.07 -10.08
CA ASP A 39 10.70 3.67 -10.45
C ASP A 39 11.02 2.88 -9.19
N PHE A 40 11.25 1.58 -9.33
CA PHE A 40 11.52 0.73 -8.17
C PHE A 40 12.71 1.24 -7.37
N SER A 41 13.77 1.63 -8.04
CA SER A 41 15.01 2.03 -7.34
C SER A 41 14.86 3.38 -6.64
N THR A 42 14.04 4.29 -7.17
CA THR A 42 13.83 5.59 -6.51
C THR A 42 12.88 5.48 -5.34
N ILE A 43 12.00 4.48 -5.32
CA ILE A 43 11.07 4.26 -4.21
C ILE A 43 11.66 3.34 -3.14
N ALA A 44 12.57 2.45 -3.48
CA ALA A 44 13.15 1.50 -2.53
C ALA A 44 13.66 2.16 -1.24
N PRO A 45 14.37 3.31 -1.26
CA PRO A 45 14.82 3.96 -0.02
C PRO A 45 13.66 4.36 0.89
N TYR A 46 12.54 4.80 0.32
CA TYR A 46 11.36 5.18 1.09
C TYR A 46 10.72 3.97 1.74
N THR A 47 10.73 2.83 1.04
CA THR A 47 10.21 1.57 1.59
C THR A 47 10.99 1.16 2.84
N ILE A 48 12.30 1.27 2.80
CA ILE A 48 13.16 0.96 3.94
C ILE A 48 12.89 1.93 5.09
N GLU A 49 12.80 3.22 4.78
CA GLU A 49 12.53 4.25 5.76
C GLU A 49 11.20 4.01 6.48
N GLU A 50 10.16 3.67 5.72
CA GLU A 50 8.85 3.40 6.29
C GLU A 50 8.84 2.17 7.19
N ALA A 51 9.64 1.16 6.88
CA ALA A 51 9.77 0.00 7.75
C ALA A 51 10.38 0.40 9.09
N TYR A 52 11.39 1.27 9.09
CA TYR A 52 11.98 1.81 10.32
C TYR A 52 10.97 2.65 11.10
N GLU A 53 10.16 3.45 10.41
CA GLU A 53 9.14 4.27 11.06
C GLU A 53 8.11 3.41 11.79
N VAL A 54 7.75 2.26 11.19
CA VAL A 54 6.85 1.30 11.86
C VAL A 54 7.52 0.79 13.15
N ALA A 55 8.79 0.44 13.09
CA ALA A 55 9.51 -0.06 14.26
C ALA A 55 9.57 1.00 15.36
N ASP A 56 9.82 2.26 14.98
CA ASP A 56 9.83 3.36 15.94
C ASP A 56 8.47 3.58 16.59
N ALA A 57 7.40 3.51 15.80
CA ALA A 57 6.04 3.66 16.31
C ALA A 57 5.71 2.58 17.34
N ILE A 58 6.17 1.36 17.10
CA ILE A 58 5.99 0.25 18.05
C ILE A 58 6.70 0.57 19.37
N GLN A 59 7.92 1.11 19.30
CA GLN A 59 8.67 1.48 20.49
C GLN A 59 8.00 2.60 21.28
N HIS A 60 7.37 3.56 20.59
CA HIS A 60 6.67 4.67 21.24
C HIS A 60 5.41 4.22 21.95
N GLY A 61 4.84 3.09 21.54
CA GLY A 61 3.67 2.53 22.19
C GLY A 61 2.35 3.26 21.90
N ASP A 62 2.31 4.09 20.88
CA ASP A 62 1.11 4.83 20.49
C ASP A 62 0.43 4.11 19.32
N PRO A 63 -0.76 3.52 19.56
CA PRO A 63 -1.48 2.81 18.50
C PRO A 63 -1.86 3.67 17.30
N ASP A 64 -2.15 4.95 17.52
CA ASP A 64 -2.51 5.86 16.44
C ASP A 64 -1.33 6.11 15.51
N GLU A 65 -0.15 6.29 16.09
CA GLU A 65 1.07 6.46 15.31
C GLU A 65 1.38 5.18 14.52
N LEU A 66 1.25 4.03 15.16
CA LEU A 66 1.47 2.75 14.50
C LEU A 66 0.53 2.56 13.32
N ARG A 67 -0.76 2.90 13.50
CA ARG A 67 -1.75 2.81 12.41
C ARG A 67 -1.30 3.65 11.21
N ASP A 68 -0.86 4.87 11.47
CA ASP A 68 -0.47 5.79 10.41
C ASP A 68 0.79 5.29 9.68
N GLU A 69 1.77 4.78 10.43
CA GLU A 69 2.99 4.27 9.81
C GLU A 69 2.75 2.98 9.03
N LEU A 70 1.84 2.13 9.51
CA LEU A 70 1.45 0.94 8.75
C LEU A 70 0.77 1.33 7.44
N GLY A 71 -0.03 2.40 7.44
CA GLY A 71 -0.62 2.94 6.23
C GLY A 71 0.43 3.39 5.23
N ASP A 72 1.45 4.09 5.72
CA ASP A 72 2.55 4.56 4.87
C ASP A 72 3.33 3.37 4.29
N LEU A 73 3.54 2.31 5.07
CA LEU A 73 4.21 1.12 4.58
C LEU A 73 3.36 0.41 3.53
N LEU A 74 2.05 0.32 3.76
CA LEU A 74 1.13 -0.25 2.79
C LEU A 74 1.16 0.53 1.48
N LEU A 75 1.26 1.86 1.56
CA LEU A 75 1.38 2.71 0.38
C LEU A 75 2.60 2.31 -0.45
N GLN A 76 3.72 1.98 0.18
CA GLN A 76 4.91 1.52 -0.52
C GLN A 76 4.65 0.24 -1.31
N VAL A 77 3.95 -0.71 -0.69
CA VAL A 77 3.60 -1.96 -1.36
C VAL A 77 2.72 -1.69 -2.59
N VAL A 78 1.72 -0.84 -2.43
CA VAL A 78 0.80 -0.48 -3.52
C VAL A 78 1.55 0.25 -4.64
N PHE A 79 2.48 1.13 -4.28
CA PHE A 79 3.29 1.87 -5.26
C PHE A 79 4.11 0.91 -6.12
N HIS A 80 4.83 -0.02 -5.49
CA HIS A 80 5.62 -1.02 -6.22
C HIS A 80 4.73 -1.91 -7.08
N ALA A 81 3.59 -2.34 -6.53
CA ALA A 81 2.67 -3.20 -7.29
C ALA A 81 2.11 -2.48 -8.52
N ARG A 82 1.83 -1.18 -8.39
CA ARG A 82 1.35 -0.40 -9.54
C ARG A 82 2.42 -0.28 -10.61
N MET A 83 3.65 -0.03 -10.22
CA MET A 83 4.76 0.03 -11.19
C MET A 83 4.96 -1.31 -11.89
N ALA A 84 4.83 -2.41 -11.14
CA ALA A 84 4.94 -3.74 -11.72
C ALA A 84 3.81 -4.02 -12.71
N GLU A 85 2.61 -3.59 -12.39
CA GLU A 85 1.45 -3.73 -13.27
C GLU A 85 1.64 -2.96 -14.58
N GLU A 86 2.22 -1.76 -14.50
CA GLU A 86 2.52 -0.96 -15.69
C GLU A 86 3.51 -1.68 -16.61
N GLN A 87 4.40 -2.48 -16.04
CA GLN A 87 5.37 -3.28 -16.79
C GLN A 87 4.80 -4.64 -17.18
N ARG A 88 3.55 -4.92 -16.86
CA ARG A 88 2.87 -6.20 -17.14
C ARG A 88 3.56 -7.38 -16.47
N ALA A 89 4.20 -7.13 -15.30
CA ALA A 89 4.85 -8.18 -14.54
C ALA A 89 3.88 -8.87 -13.58
N PHE A 90 3.18 -8.08 -12.77
CA PHE A 90 2.15 -8.56 -11.83
C PHE A 90 1.38 -7.36 -11.32
N ALA A 91 0.29 -7.62 -10.61
CA ALA A 91 -0.54 -6.58 -10.00
C ALA A 91 -0.65 -6.84 -8.49
N PHE A 92 -1.28 -5.92 -7.78
CA PHE A 92 -1.42 -6.02 -6.32
C PHE A 92 -2.09 -7.34 -5.90
N GLY A 93 -3.11 -7.79 -6.64
CA GLY A 93 -3.77 -9.06 -6.35
C GLY A 93 -2.83 -10.24 -6.35
N ASP A 94 -1.82 -10.22 -7.22
CA ASP A 94 -0.82 -11.28 -7.27
C ASP A 94 0.08 -11.26 -6.03
N VAL A 95 0.38 -10.09 -5.50
CA VAL A 95 1.13 -9.96 -4.25
C VAL A 95 0.36 -10.60 -3.10
N VAL A 96 -0.95 -10.30 -3.02
CA VAL A 96 -1.83 -10.88 -2.00
C VAL A 96 -1.88 -12.40 -2.15
N ALA A 97 -2.09 -12.88 -3.39
CA ALA A 97 -2.17 -14.33 -3.66
C ALA A 97 -0.86 -15.02 -3.25
N ALA A 98 0.28 -14.40 -3.54
CA ALA A 98 1.58 -14.97 -3.22
C ALA A 98 1.77 -15.15 -1.72
N ILE A 99 1.41 -14.14 -0.92
CA ILE A 99 1.56 -14.27 0.53
C ILE A 99 0.54 -15.24 1.13
N CYS A 100 -0.68 -15.24 0.63
CA CYS A 100 -1.70 -16.18 1.09
C CYS A 100 -1.26 -17.62 0.85
N ASP A 101 -0.77 -17.91 -0.35
CA ASP A 101 -0.29 -19.23 -0.71
C ASP A 101 0.88 -19.66 0.18
N LYS A 102 1.82 -18.75 0.40
CA LYS A 102 2.97 -19.03 1.26
C LYS A 102 2.55 -19.35 2.69
N MET A 103 1.61 -18.60 3.22
CA MET A 103 1.14 -18.80 4.59
C MET A 103 0.40 -20.13 4.75
N VAL A 104 -0.42 -20.50 3.76
CA VAL A 104 -1.11 -21.78 3.78
C VAL A 104 -0.11 -22.95 3.76
N ARG A 105 0.91 -22.87 2.91
CA ARG A 105 1.95 -23.91 2.83
C ARG A 105 2.76 -24.05 4.10
N ARG A 106 3.04 -22.91 4.77
CA ARG A 106 3.81 -22.91 6.02
C ARG A 106 3.01 -23.35 7.24
N HIS A 107 1.68 -23.26 7.17
CA HIS A 107 0.79 -23.56 8.28
C HIS A 107 -0.34 -24.48 7.82
N PRO A 108 -0.01 -25.73 7.46
CA PRO A 108 -0.98 -26.67 6.88
C PRO A 108 -1.89 -27.29 7.94
N HIS A 109 -2.71 -26.49 8.57
CA HIS A 109 -3.66 -26.99 9.57
C HIS A 109 -5.03 -27.16 8.97
#